data_31849f19fc552623a5830edb12d08fbb
#
_entry.id   31849f19fc552623a5830edb12d08fbb
#
_cell.length_a   1.000
_cell.length_b   1.000
_cell.length_c   1.000
_cell.angle_alpha   90.00
_cell.angle_beta   90.00
_cell.angle_gamma   90.00
#
_symmetry.space_group_name_H-M   'P 1'
#
loop_
_entity.id
_entity.type
_entity.pdbx_description
1 polymer ?
#
loop_
_entity_poly.entity_id
_entity_poly.type
_entity_poly.pdbx_seq_one_letter_code
_entity_poly.pdbx_strand_id
1 'polypeptide(L)'
;MLSLARYSTPAVLIRRRAGKDSRGFQTVTETRENIRAFMDAPTVSEESPAGKAGTPDVLEHVLYLEPGTRVSARDRVEIEGSFFEVIGVAPPIKNIFTGAVFHTECKVRRVEA
;
A
#
# COMPACT_ATOMS: atom_id res chain seq x y z
N MET A 1 8.34 19.96 -9.24
CA MET A 1 7.93 18.88 -8.36
C MET A 1 6.55 18.41 -8.72
N LEU A 2 6.39 17.13 -8.91
CA LEU A 2 5.09 16.57 -9.26
C LEU A 2 4.16 16.63 -8.06
N SER A 3 2.99 17.21 -8.24
CA SER A 3 1.96 17.20 -7.20
C SER A 3 1.30 15.83 -7.18
N LEU A 4 1.32 15.18 -6.03
CA LEU A 4 0.65 13.89 -5.87
C LEU A 4 -0.84 13.98 -6.22
N ALA A 5 -1.49 15.08 -5.83
CA ALA A 5 -2.91 15.28 -6.10
C ALA A 5 -3.24 15.28 -7.60
N ARG A 6 -2.31 15.74 -8.44
CA ARG A 6 -2.53 15.82 -9.88
C ARG A 6 -2.44 14.46 -10.57
N TYR A 7 -1.60 13.57 -10.05
CA TYR A 7 -1.33 12.27 -10.66
C TYR A 7 -1.93 11.11 -9.90
N SER A 8 -2.61 11.39 -8.81
CA SER A 8 -3.17 10.35 -7.98
C SER A 8 -4.52 9.85 -8.50
N THR A 9 -4.81 8.62 -8.13
CA THR A 9 -6.06 7.94 -8.43
C THR A 9 -6.82 7.73 -7.13
N PRO A 10 -8.15 7.81 -7.14
CA PRO A 10 -8.93 7.43 -5.97
C PRO A 10 -8.68 5.96 -5.61
N ALA A 11 -8.55 5.70 -4.34
CA ALA A 11 -8.29 4.38 -3.81
C ALA A 11 -9.02 4.21 -2.47
N VAL A 12 -9.13 2.98 -2.02
CA VAL A 12 -9.72 2.67 -0.71
C VAL A 12 -8.69 1.94 0.12
N LEU A 13 -8.34 2.50 1.26
CA LEU A 13 -7.47 1.85 2.22
C LEU A 13 -8.33 1.00 3.15
N ILE A 14 -8.03 -0.28 3.21
CA ILE A 14 -8.79 -1.26 3.98
C ILE A 14 -7.91 -1.72 5.13
N ARG A 15 -8.32 -1.37 6.34
CA ARG A 15 -7.61 -1.77 7.56
C ARG A 15 -8.37 -2.88 8.24
N ARG A 16 -7.68 -3.95 8.58
CA ARG A 16 -8.23 -5.03 9.38
C ARG A 16 -7.53 -5.07 10.71
N ARG A 17 -8.29 -5.10 11.77
CA ARG A 17 -7.76 -5.17 13.13
C ARG A 17 -8.37 -6.36 13.84
N ALA A 18 -7.50 -7.18 14.41
CA ALA A 18 -7.93 -8.28 15.27
C ALA A 18 -8.29 -7.73 16.65
N GLY A 19 -9.36 -8.26 17.23
CA GLY A 19 -9.80 -7.89 18.55
C GLY A 19 -10.49 -9.05 19.22
N LYS A 20 -11.03 -8.79 20.40
CA LYS A 20 -11.85 -9.76 21.11
C LYS A 20 -13.17 -9.10 21.51
N ASP A 21 -14.26 -9.87 21.43
CA ASP A 21 -15.54 -9.39 21.93
C ASP A 21 -15.62 -9.51 23.45
N SER A 22 -16.75 -9.11 24.02
CA SER A 22 -16.95 -9.18 25.47
C SER A 22 -16.91 -10.61 26.04
N ARG A 23 -17.05 -11.61 25.19
CA ARG A 23 -16.97 -13.02 25.56
C ARG A 23 -15.60 -13.64 25.36
N GLY A 24 -14.62 -12.84 24.88
CA GLY A 24 -13.28 -13.31 24.61
C GLY A 24 -13.08 -13.98 23.26
N PHE A 25 -14.11 -14.02 22.41
CA PHE A 25 -13.96 -14.56 21.06
C PHE A 25 -13.24 -13.59 20.15
N GLN A 26 -12.41 -14.12 19.27
CA GLN A 26 -11.70 -13.30 18.30
C GLN A 26 -12.67 -12.65 17.33
N THR A 27 -12.47 -11.35 17.11
CA THR A 27 -13.21 -10.58 16.14
C THR A 27 -12.25 -9.91 15.18
N VAL A 28 -12.70 -9.64 13.96
CA VAL A 28 -11.95 -8.86 12.98
C VAL A 28 -12.78 -7.66 12.62
N THR A 29 -12.25 -6.48 12.85
CA THR A 29 -12.87 -5.23 12.45
C THR A 29 -12.22 -4.74 11.18
N GLU A 30 -13.03 -4.46 10.17
CA GLU A 30 -12.56 -3.90 8.92
C GLU A 30 -13.04 -2.46 8.81
N THR A 31 -12.13 -1.55 8.54
CA THR A 31 -12.45 -0.15 8.29
C THR A 31 -11.95 0.25 6.91
N ARG A 32 -12.71 1.11 6.25
CA ARG A 32 -12.38 1.60 4.91
C ARG A 32 -12.26 3.10 4.93
N GLU A 33 -11.23 3.61 4.27
CA GLU A 33 -10.97 5.04 4.16
C GLU A 33 -10.71 5.37 2.71
N ASN A 34 -11.39 6.38 2.20
CA ASN A 34 -11.11 6.89 0.86
C ASN A 34 -9.82 7.69 0.89
N ILE A 35 -8.90 7.31 0.03
CA ILE A 35 -7.59 7.95 -0.09
C ILE A 35 -7.30 8.24 -1.55
N ARG A 36 -6.21 8.93 -1.78
CA ARG A 36 -5.66 9.09 -3.12
C ARG A 36 -4.26 8.48 -3.13
N ALA A 37 -3.96 7.79 -4.21
CA ALA A 37 -2.71 7.07 -4.32
C ALA A 37 -2.13 7.20 -5.72
N PHE A 38 -0.82 7.20 -5.80
CA PHE A 38 -0.10 7.08 -7.06
C PHE A 38 0.70 5.79 -7.01
N MET A 39 0.52 4.94 -8.01
CA MET A 39 1.25 3.69 -8.10
C MET A 39 2.32 3.80 -9.16
N ASP A 40 3.54 3.49 -8.77
CA ASP A 40 4.64 3.43 -9.70
C ASP A 40 4.56 2.17 -10.57
N ALA A 41 5.32 2.15 -11.65
CA ALA A 41 5.39 0.99 -12.51
C ALA A 41 5.83 -0.24 -11.72
N PRO A 42 5.30 -1.43 -12.05
CA PRO A 42 5.67 -2.64 -11.32
C PRO A 42 7.17 -2.91 -11.46
N THR A 43 7.80 -3.22 -10.34
CA THR A 43 9.19 -3.65 -10.35
C THR A 43 9.20 -5.15 -10.55
N VAL A 44 9.69 -5.56 -11.70
CA VAL A 44 9.98 -6.98 -11.91
C VAL A 44 11.31 -7.25 -11.22
N SER A 45 11.33 -8.23 -10.32
CA SER A 45 12.57 -8.65 -9.75
C SER A 45 13.47 -9.17 -10.88
N GLU A 46 14.58 -8.51 -11.13
CA GLU A 46 15.55 -8.92 -12.14
C GLU A 46 16.15 -10.31 -11.83
N GLU A 47 16.02 -10.73 -10.60
CA GLU A 47 16.51 -12.00 -10.14
C GLU A 47 15.52 -13.14 -10.40
N SER A 48 14.32 -12.79 -10.83
CA SER A 48 13.43 -13.82 -11.33
C SER A 48 14.13 -14.38 -12.56
N PRO A 49 14.72 -15.57 -12.48
CA PRO A 49 15.42 -16.08 -13.64
C PRO A 49 14.41 -16.22 -14.74
N ALA A 50 14.59 -15.44 -15.78
CA ALA A 50 13.83 -15.57 -16.99
C ALA A 50 14.03 -16.97 -17.51
N GLY A 51 13.35 -17.93 -17.03
CA GLY A 51 13.58 -19.30 -17.42
C GLY A 51 13.09 -20.31 -16.43
N LYS A 52 12.66 -19.88 -15.28
CA LYS A 52 11.89 -20.78 -14.43
C LYS A 52 10.45 -20.74 -14.93
N ALA A 53 10.22 -21.53 -15.94
CA ALA A 53 8.88 -21.75 -16.43
C ALA A 53 7.98 -22.15 -15.26
N GLY A 54 6.85 -21.49 -15.11
CA GLY A 54 5.85 -21.83 -14.13
C GLY A 54 5.98 -21.17 -12.76
N THR A 55 7.00 -20.36 -12.54
CA THR A 55 7.04 -19.54 -11.33
C THR A 55 6.48 -18.18 -11.64
N PRO A 56 5.29 -17.82 -11.13
CA PRO A 56 4.75 -16.49 -11.36
C PRO A 56 5.68 -15.47 -10.70
N ASP A 57 6.05 -14.46 -11.46
CA ASP A 57 6.79 -13.34 -10.90
C ASP A 57 5.90 -12.61 -9.89
N VAL A 58 6.44 -12.40 -8.70
CA VAL A 58 5.76 -11.58 -7.72
C VAL A 58 6.00 -10.14 -8.11
N LEU A 59 4.97 -9.51 -8.64
CA LEU A 59 5.04 -8.09 -8.99
C LEU A 59 4.81 -7.26 -7.73
N GLU A 60 5.81 -6.51 -7.37
CA GLU A 60 5.73 -5.55 -6.31
C GLU A 60 5.61 -4.15 -6.90
N HIS A 61 4.81 -3.33 -6.27
CA HIS A 61 4.62 -1.94 -6.66
C HIS A 61 4.99 -1.04 -5.50
N VAL A 62 5.44 0.15 -5.83
CA VAL A 62 5.60 1.21 -4.83
C VAL A 62 4.37 2.09 -4.91
N LEU A 63 3.73 2.30 -3.79
CA LEU A 63 2.53 3.10 -3.67
C LEU A 63 2.85 4.37 -2.91
N TYR A 64 2.53 5.51 -3.51
CA TYR A 64 2.72 6.83 -2.90
C TYR A 64 1.37 7.36 -2.44
N LEU A 65 1.29 7.69 -1.17
CA LEU A 65 0.07 8.18 -0.52
C LEU A 65 0.27 9.62 -0.04
N GLU A 66 -0.82 10.29 0.21
CA GLU A 66 -0.76 11.64 0.77
C GLU A 66 -0.03 11.64 2.11
N PRO A 67 0.68 12.75 2.43
CA PRO A 67 1.36 12.85 3.72
C PRO A 67 0.39 12.65 4.87
N GLY A 68 0.81 11.90 5.88
CA GLY A 68 -0.01 11.65 7.04
C GLY A 68 -1.01 10.51 6.91
N THR A 69 -1.09 9.88 5.74
CA THR A 69 -1.92 8.68 5.60
C THR A 69 -1.37 7.57 6.48
N ARG A 70 -2.21 7.04 7.36
CA ARG A 70 -1.80 5.95 8.25
C ARG A 70 -1.98 4.63 7.54
N VAL A 71 -0.87 3.98 7.28
CA VAL A 71 -0.85 2.68 6.61
C VAL A 71 0.11 1.77 7.36
N SER A 72 -0.23 0.50 7.44
CA SER A 72 0.59 -0.51 8.12
C SER A 72 0.72 -1.73 7.23
N ALA A 73 1.74 -2.52 7.47
CA ALA A 73 1.88 -3.81 6.80
C ALA A 73 0.61 -4.65 7.05
N ARG A 74 0.20 -5.40 6.04
CA ARG A 74 -1.01 -6.21 5.99
C ARG A 74 -2.31 -5.42 5.75
N ASP A 75 -2.28 -4.11 5.75
CA ASP A 75 -3.40 -3.34 5.22
C ASP A 75 -3.56 -3.65 3.73
N ARG A 76 -4.75 -3.42 3.21
CA ARG A 76 -5.01 -3.60 1.78
C ARG A 76 -5.42 -2.28 1.16
N VAL A 77 -5.15 -2.15 -0.12
CA VAL A 77 -5.57 -0.99 -0.90
C VAL A 77 -6.29 -1.49 -2.13
N GLU A 78 -7.48 -0.98 -2.36
CA GLU A 78 -8.23 -1.25 -3.59
C GLU A 78 -8.06 -0.07 -4.54
N ILE A 79 -7.58 -0.36 -5.74
CA ILE A 79 -7.40 0.63 -6.80
C ILE A 79 -7.99 0.06 -8.08
N GLU A 80 -8.99 0.75 -8.63
CA GLU A 80 -9.63 0.36 -9.91
C GLU A 80 -10.04 -1.11 -9.96
N GLY A 81 -10.58 -1.61 -8.85
CA GLY A 81 -11.05 -2.98 -8.76
C GLY A 81 -9.99 -4.02 -8.47
N SER A 82 -8.74 -3.63 -8.37
CA SER A 82 -7.65 -4.52 -7.99
C SER A 82 -7.28 -4.32 -6.54
N PHE A 83 -6.91 -5.41 -5.89
CA PHE A 83 -6.53 -5.39 -4.47
C PHE A 83 -5.04 -5.59 -4.31
N PHE A 84 -4.45 -4.81 -3.43
CA PHE A 84 -3.03 -4.87 -3.11
C PHE A 84 -2.84 -4.98 -1.61
N GLU A 85 -1.92 -5.82 -1.19
CA GLU A 85 -1.55 -5.95 0.22
C GLU A 85 -0.29 -5.13 0.48
N VAL A 86 -0.31 -4.34 1.54
CA VAL A 86 0.86 -3.58 1.99
C VAL A 86 1.83 -4.54 2.65
N ILE A 87 3.03 -4.66 2.10
CA ILE A 87 4.08 -5.55 2.61
C ILE A 87 5.16 -4.81 3.38
N GLY A 88 5.23 -3.50 3.25
CA GLY A 88 6.16 -2.69 4.01
C GLY A 88 5.85 -1.21 3.86
N VAL A 89 6.21 -0.45 4.86
CA VAL A 89 6.01 1.01 4.89
C VAL A 89 7.38 1.66 5.08
N ALA A 90 7.72 2.56 4.17
CA ALA A 90 8.97 3.30 4.27
C ALA A 90 8.85 4.41 5.32
N PRO A 91 9.94 4.77 5.98
CA PRO A 91 9.96 5.95 6.84
C PRO A 91 9.55 7.19 6.05
N PRO A 92 8.85 8.14 6.69
CA PRO A 92 8.46 9.38 6.01
C PRO A 92 9.67 10.15 5.47
N ILE A 93 9.56 10.60 4.24
CA ILE A 93 10.58 11.47 3.63
C ILE A 93 10.24 12.90 4.01
N LYS A 94 11.14 13.55 4.73
CA LYS A 94 10.93 14.91 5.23
C LYS A 94 11.88 15.89 4.53
N ASN A 95 11.37 17.10 4.31
CA ASN A 95 12.22 18.20 3.95
C ASN A 95 13.06 18.57 5.18
N ILE A 96 14.39 18.54 5.05
CA ILE A 96 15.29 18.79 6.18
C ILE A 96 15.23 20.23 6.69
N PHE A 97 14.74 21.17 5.89
CA PHE A 97 14.67 22.58 6.27
C PHE A 97 13.33 22.94 6.91
N THR A 98 12.22 22.38 6.43
CA THR A 98 10.90 22.74 6.89
C THR A 98 10.25 21.67 7.77
N GLY A 99 10.77 20.46 7.77
CA GLY A 99 10.16 19.33 8.45
C GLY A 99 8.91 18.79 7.76
N ALA A 100 8.53 19.35 6.62
CA ALA A 100 7.36 18.90 5.90
C ALA A 100 7.58 17.50 5.32
N VAL A 101 6.54 16.67 5.40
CA VAL A 101 6.54 15.33 4.81
C VAL A 101 6.01 15.43 3.39
N PHE A 102 6.76 14.92 2.42
CA PHE A 102 6.36 14.97 1.02
C PHE A 102 5.25 13.99 0.67
N HIS A 103 5.38 12.76 1.12
CA HIS A 103 4.40 11.71 0.89
C HIS A 103 4.70 10.54 1.81
N THR A 104 3.73 9.63 1.89
CA THR A 104 3.92 8.33 2.54
C THR A 104 4.15 7.31 1.43
N GLU A 105 5.15 6.48 1.60
CA GLU A 105 5.53 5.49 0.61
C GLU A 105 5.43 4.10 1.20
N CYS A 106 4.82 3.18 0.46
CA CYS A 106 4.74 1.80 0.89
C CYS A 106 4.92 0.86 -0.29
N LYS A 107 5.38 -0.33 0.01
CA LYS A 107 5.51 -1.40 -0.98
C LYS A 107 4.28 -2.28 -0.87
N VAL A 108 3.69 -2.58 -2.01
CA VAL A 108 2.47 -3.39 -2.07
C VAL A 108 2.63 -4.53 -3.07
N ARG A 109 1.83 -5.57 -2.87
CA ARG A 109 1.78 -6.72 -3.74
C ARG A 109 0.34 -6.99 -4.13
N ARG A 110 0.10 -7.27 -5.40
CA ARG A 110 -1.25 -7.60 -5.85
C ARG A 110 -1.72 -8.90 -5.21
N VAL A 111 -2.96 -8.89 -4.74
CA VAL A 111 -3.60 -10.05 -4.13
C VAL A 111 -5.00 -10.23 -4.72
N GLU A 112 -5.57 -11.40 -4.52
CA GLU A 112 -6.95 -11.63 -4.88
C GLU A 112 -7.87 -11.06 -3.81
N ALA A 113 -9.05 -10.67 -4.23
CA ALA A 113 -10.06 -10.10 -3.35
C ALA A 113 -10.46 -11.06 -2.21
#